data_d16a31bffb8d7f5bc0883c91dfed9206
#
_entry.id   d16a31bffb8d7f5bc0883c91dfed9206
#
_cell.length_a   1.000
_cell.length_b   1.000
_cell.length_c   1.000
_cell.angle_alpha   90.00
_cell.angle_beta   90.00
_cell.angle_gamma   90.00
#
_symmetry.space_group_name_H-M   'P 1'
#
loop_
_entity.id
_entity.type
_entity.pdbx_description
1 polymer ?
#
loop_
_entity_poly.entity_id
_entity_poly.type
_entity_poly.pdbx_seq_one_letter_code
_entity_poly.pdbx_strand_id
1 'polypeptide(L)'
;MRRLTISTVRDAIQTELWHSAGSELLWHLLSRGAKIKVFAGGVRDAFLKQECGLGNINPRDWDIGISNIPRQEFDGILSEVGGVKNRYGGFKLLGGSSLPWELWRQEDTVGLRKTESPFTLENVLRSFVLSCNALAFDLDTGHIYDHGALRSIFLCEITVLEDAIMHDWAVFSAKALSLTFRRPFSLSAPTERFVKRYLASRNLVHELEKAYSGAAVLDGSPIDRQGTCRTSI
;
A
#
# COMPACT_ATOMS: atom_id res chain seq x y z
N MET A 1 -16.63 0.52 -7.15
CA MET A 1 -15.92 -0.43 -6.25
C MET A 1 -16.54 -1.82 -6.37
N ARG A 2 -15.74 -2.87 -6.47
CA ARG A 2 -16.18 -4.28 -6.47
C ARG A 2 -15.81 -4.95 -5.15
N ARG A 3 -16.58 -5.96 -4.75
CA ARG A 3 -16.32 -6.78 -3.57
C ARG A 3 -16.14 -8.24 -4.02
N LEU A 4 -15.03 -8.86 -3.61
CA LEU A 4 -14.59 -10.19 -4.07
C LEU A 4 -14.10 -11.01 -2.89
N THR A 5 -14.06 -12.33 -3.07
CA THR A 5 -13.36 -13.27 -2.19
C THR A 5 -12.50 -14.18 -3.05
N ILE A 6 -11.18 -14.12 -2.84
CA ILE A 6 -10.20 -14.97 -3.52
C ILE A 6 -9.44 -15.70 -2.42
N SER A 7 -9.72 -16.99 -2.26
CA SER A 7 -9.25 -17.76 -1.11
C SER A 7 -7.74 -17.81 -0.98
N THR A 8 -7.02 -18.02 -2.09
CA THR A 8 -5.55 -18.07 -2.12
C THR A 8 -4.89 -16.79 -1.61
N VAL A 9 -5.40 -15.63 -2.05
CA VAL A 9 -4.92 -14.32 -1.63
C VAL A 9 -5.31 -14.01 -0.20
N ARG A 10 -6.56 -14.32 0.18
CA ARG A 10 -7.04 -14.20 1.56
C ARG A 10 -6.15 -14.99 2.52
N ASP A 11 -5.97 -16.28 2.24
CA ASP A 11 -5.24 -17.19 3.12
C ASP A 11 -3.77 -16.76 3.25
N ALA A 12 -3.15 -16.29 2.17
CA ALA A 12 -1.79 -15.76 2.20
C ALA A 12 -1.67 -14.52 3.10
N ILE A 13 -2.57 -13.52 2.94
CA ILE A 13 -2.54 -12.29 3.75
C ILE A 13 -2.82 -12.62 5.22
N GLN A 14 -3.84 -13.43 5.50
CA GLN A 14 -4.19 -13.80 6.87
C GLN A 14 -3.05 -14.57 7.53
N THR A 15 -2.44 -15.53 6.85
CA THR A 15 -1.31 -16.29 7.37
C THR A 15 -0.16 -15.37 7.77
N GLU A 16 0.25 -14.46 6.89
CA GLU A 16 1.35 -13.54 7.19
C GLU A 16 1.05 -12.60 8.35
N LEU A 17 -0.15 -12.04 8.42
CA LEU A 17 -0.52 -11.12 9.49
C LEU A 17 -0.68 -11.81 10.84
N TRP A 18 -1.36 -12.96 10.88
CA TRP A 18 -1.62 -13.67 12.13
C TRP A 18 -0.40 -14.41 12.70
N HIS A 19 0.61 -14.72 11.89
CA HIS A 19 1.89 -15.27 12.35
C HIS A 19 2.96 -14.19 12.56
N SER A 20 2.63 -12.92 12.37
CA SER A 20 3.55 -11.82 12.64
C SER A 20 3.58 -11.44 14.13
N ALA A 21 4.63 -10.76 14.54
CA ALA A 21 4.76 -10.20 15.91
C ALA A 21 3.67 -9.17 16.27
N GLY A 22 2.96 -8.64 15.27
CA GLY A 22 1.86 -7.69 15.46
C GLY A 22 0.48 -8.31 15.65
N SER A 23 0.35 -9.63 15.63
CA SER A 23 -0.95 -10.31 15.70
C SER A 23 -1.72 -10.00 17.00
N GLU A 24 -1.04 -9.90 18.12
CA GLU A 24 -1.66 -9.54 19.40
C GLU A 24 -2.29 -8.13 19.35
N LEU A 25 -1.64 -7.19 18.70
CA LEU A 25 -2.19 -5.85 18.47
C LEU A 25 -3.46 -5.91 17.60
N LEU A 26 -3.48 -6.72 16.55
CA LEU A 26 -4.69 -6.88 15.73
C LEU A 26 -5.84 -7.46 16.55
N TRP A 27 -5.59 -8.49 17.34
CA TRP A 27 -6.58 -9.05 18.26
C TRP A 27 -7.09 -8.03 19.26
N HIS A 28 -6.18 -7.26 19.84
CA HIS A 28 -6.56 -6.21 20.80
C HIS A 28 -7.47 -5.15 20.16
N LEU A 29 -7.13 -4.68 18.96
CA LEU A 29 -7.95 -3.70 18.22
C LEU A 29 -9.32 -4.28 17.84
N LEU A 30 -9.36 -5.51 17.32
CA LEU A 30 -10.63 -6.18 16.98
C LEU A 30 -11.54 -6.38 18.21
N SER A 31 -10.97 -6.74 19.37
CA SER A 31 -11.74 -6.91 20.61
C SER A 31 -12.37 -5.61 21.12
N ARG A 32 -11.83 -4.45 20.69
CA ARG A 32 -12.42 -3.12 20.92
C ARG A 32 -13.43 -2.70 19.86
N GLY A 33 -13.78 -3.58 18.93
CA GLY A 33 -14.73 -3.31 17.87
C GLY A 33 -14.15 -2.53 16.69
N ALA A 34 -12.83 -2.33 16.64
CA ALA A 34 -12.19 -1.73 15.48
C ALA A 34 -12.41 -2.57 14.21
N LYS A 35 -12.51 -1.93 13.07
CA LYS A 35 -12.54 -2.55 11.75
C LYS A 35 -11.19 -2.38 11.09
N ILE A 36 -10.57 -3.48 10.68
CA ILE A 36 -9.20 -3.49 10.17
C ILE A 36 -9.20 -3.87 8.69
N LYS A 37 -8.51 -3.05 7.88
CA LYS A 37 -8.29 -3.34 6.48
C LYS A 37 -6.82 -3.19 6.12
N VAL A 38 -6.33 -4.10 5.30
CA VAL A 38 -5.01 -4.02 4.67
C VAL A 38 -5.17 -3.38 3.30
N PHE A 39 -4.30 -2.45 2.96
CA PHE A 39 -4.43 -1.65 1.75
C PHE A 39 -3.24 -1.82 0.80
N ALA A 40 -3.45 -1.43 -0.45
CA ALA A 40 -2.44 -1.15 -1.46
C ALA A 40 -1.37 -2.23 -1.64
N GLY A 41 -0.12 -1.89 -1.30
CA GLY A 41 1.08 -2.68 -1.64
C GLY A 41 1.04 -4.12 -1.18
N GLY A 42 0.67 -4.37 0.06
CA GLY A 42 0.60 -5.72 0.63
C GLY A 42 -0.42 -6.61 -0.10
N VAL A 43 -1.63 -6.08 -0.33
CA VAL A 43 -2.69 -6.82 -1.04
C VAL A 43 -2.33 -7.05 -2.51
N ARG A 44 -1.82 -6.01 -3.20
CA ARG A 44 -1.34 -6.11 -4.59
C ARG A 44 -0.27 -7.19 -4.73
N ASP A 45 0.73 -7.18 -3.87
CA ASP A 45 1.87 -8.09 -3.96
C ASP A 45 1.44 -9.54 -3.64
N ALA A 46 0.47 -9.73 -2.75
CA ALA A 46 -0.17 -11.03 -2.54
C ALA A 46 -0.87 -11.54 -3.83
N PHE A 47 -1.58 -10.68 -4.56
CA PHE A 47 -2.16 -11.03 -5.86
C PHE A 47 -1.09 -11.40 -6.89
N LEU A 48 -0.06 -10.59 -7.04
CA LEU A 48 1.03 -10.86 -7.98
C LEU A 48 1.69 -12.21 -7.69
N LYS A 49 1.88 -12.55 -6.41
CA LYS A 49 2.49 -13.80 -5.98
C LYS A 49 1.56 -15.00 -6.20
N GLN A 50 0.31 -14.92 -5.78
CA GLN A 50 -0.61 -16.06 -5.75
C GLN A 50 -1.32 -16.31 -7.08
N GLU A 51 -1.74 -15.26 -7.78
CA GLU A 51 -2.57 -15.37 -8.97
C GLU A 51 -1.79 -15.13 -10.27
N CYS A 52 -0.69 -14.37 -10.21
CA CYS A 52 0.15 -14.13 -11.40
C CYS A 52 1.42 -15.00 -11.41
N GLY A 53 1.63 -15.85 -10.41
CA GLY A 53 2.76 -16.79 -10.36
C GLY A 53 4.14 -16.12 -10.15
N LEU A 54 4.18 -14.89 -9.65
CA LEU A 54 5.43 -14.14 -9.45
C LEU A 54 5.99 -14.40 -8.05
N GLY A 55 6.49 -15.60 -7.82
CA GLY A 55 6.88 -16.15 -6.51
C GLY A 55 7.90 -15.31 -5.72
N ASN A 56 8.73 -14.51 -6.37
CA ASN A 56 9.77 -13.71 -5.73
C ASN A 56 9.27 -12.34 -5.23
N ILE A 57 7.98 -12.05 -5.35
CA ILE A 57 7.41 -10.79 -4.89
C ILE A 57 6.97 -10.94 -3.44
N ASN A 58 7.57 -10.14 -2.56
CA ASN A 58 7.13 -10.00 -1.18
C ASN A 58 6.72 -8.54 -0.90
N PRO A 59 5.72 -8.29 -0.05
CA PRO A 59 5.42 -6.96 0.43
C PRO A 59 6.67 -6.33 1.07
N ARG A 60 6.79 -5.02 0.97
CA ARG A 60 7.82 -4.25 1.69
C ARG A 60 7.37 -3.91 3.10
N ASP A 61 6.11 -3.59 3.23
CA ASP A 61 5.41 -3.12 4.41
C ASP A 61 3.93 -3.51 4.33
N TRP A 62 3.26 -3.47 5.47
CA TRP A 62 1.82 -3.63 5.56
C TRP A 62 1.17 -2.29 5.85
N ASP A 63 0.40 -1.78 4.89
CA ASP A 63 -0.45 -0.60 5.03
C ASP A 63 -1.77 -1.01 5.71
N ILE A 64 -1.95 -0.71 7.01
CA ILE A 64 -3.08 -1.16 7.82
C ILE A 64 -3.94 0.04 8.23
N GLY A 65 -5.11 0.14 7.65
CA GLY A 65 -6.11 1.14 8.00
C GLY A 65 -7.10 0.61 9.03
N ILE A 66 -7.31 1.38 10.08
CA ILE A 66 -8.17 1.04 11.21
C ILE A 66 -9.31 2.06 11.27
N SER A 67 -10.55 1.60 11.43
CA SER A 67 -11.73 2.46 11.59
C SER A 67 -12.59 1.99 12.75
N ASN A 68 -13.61 2.76 13.09
CA ASN A 68 -14.51 2.46 14.20
C ASN A 68 -13.82 2.42 15.58
N ILE A 69 -12.81 3.28 15.78
CA ILE A 69 -12.14 3.49 17.06
C ILE A 69 -11.90 4.98 17.28
N PRO A 70 -12.14 5.53 18.49
CA PRO A 70 -11.85 6.92 18.80
C PRO A 70 -10.36 7.25 18.63
N ARG A 71 -10.06 8.47 18.17
CA ARG A 71 -8.68 8.91 17.92
C ARG A 71 -7.78 8.75 19.15
N GLN A 72 -8.27 9.16 20.31
CA GLN A 72 -7.49 9.11 21.54
C GLN A 72 -7.15 7.67 21.93
N GLU A 73 -8.11 6.76 21.78
CA GLU A 73 -7.92 5.33 22.07
C GLU A 73 -6.91 4.70 21.10
N PHE A 74 -7.06 4.99 19.80
CA PHE A 74 -6.11 4.54 18.77
C PHE A 74 -4.67 5.02 19.09
N ASP A 75 -4.51 6.31 19.36
CA ASP A 75 -3.19 6.89 19.68
C ASP A 75 -2.60 6.28 20.96
N GLY A 76 -3.43 6.01 21.98
CA GLY A 76 -3.03 5.36 23.23
C GLY A 76 -2.50 3.95 22.99
N ILE A 77 -3.31 3.10 22.38
CA ILE A 77 -2.93 1.70 22.08
C ILE A 77 -1.64 1.62 21.28
N LEU A 78 -1.50 2.42 20.22
CA LEU A 78 -0.29 2.35 19.38
C LEU A 78 0.95 2.91 20.06
N SER A 79 0.79 3.86 20.98
CA SER A 79 1.90 4.36 21.79
C SER A 79 2.37 3.31 22.82
N GLU A 80 1.45 2.59 23.44
CA GLU A 80 1.75 1.52 24.42
C GLU A 80 2.55 0.37 23.79
N VAL A 81 2.29 0.03 22.53
CA VAL A 81 3.05 -1.02 21.81
C VAL A 81 4.33 -0.49 21.14
N GLY A 82 4.76 0.72 21.47
CA GLY A 82 6.00 1.30 20.93
C GLY A 82 5.91 1.82 19.49
N GLY A 83 4.71 2.12 19.03
CA GLY A 83 4.49 2.72 17.71
C GLY A 83 5.09 4.12 17.61
N VAL A 84 5.81 4.39 16.52
CA VAL A 84 6.40 5.70 16.23
C VAL A 84 5.49 6.47 15.29
N LYS A 85 5.01 7.65 15.74
CA LYS A 85 4.19 8.52 14.89
C LYS A 85 4.92 8.94 13.63
N ASN A 86 4.27 8.80 12.49
CA ASN A 86 4.78 9.30 11.22
C ASN A 86 4.24 10.72 10.93
N ARG A 87 4.83 11.39 9.93
CA ARG A 87 4.45 12.76 9.53
C ARG A 87 3.01 12.90 9.03
N TYR A 88 2.35 11.80 8.74
CA TYR A 88 0.98 11.79 8.22
C TYR A 88 -0.08 11.57 9.31
N GLY A 89 0.37 11.39 10.56
CA GLY A 89 -0.50 11.18 11.72
C GLY A 89 -0.90 9.72 11.96
N GLY A 90 -0.31 8.79 11.23
CA GLY A 90 -0.34 7.37 11.53
C GLY A 90 0.86 6.93 12.37
N PHE A 91 1.03 5.63 12.54
CA PHE A 91 2.13 5.03 13.29
C PHE A 91 2.89 4.02 12.46
N LYS A 92 4.17 3.91 12.70
CA LYS A 92 5.01 2.85 12.19
C LYS A 92 5.41 1.93 13.34
N LEU A 93 5.15 0.63 13.17
CA LEU A 93 5.65 -0.42 14.04
C LEU A 93 6.79 -1.14 13.33
N LEU A 94 7.93 -1.21 14.01
CA LEU A 94 9.09 -1.97 13.58
C LEU A 94 9.10 -3.26 14.38
N GLY A 95 8.58 -4.33 13.83
CA GLY A 95 8.51 -5.62 14.53
C GLY A 95 9.66 -6.55 14.15
N GLY A 96 10.73 -6.62 14.95
CA GLY A 96 11.75 -7.67 14.93
C GLY A 96 12.11 -8.23 13.55
N SER A 97 11.80 -9.51 13.30
CA SER A 97 12.02 -10.20 12.02
C SER A 97 10.86 -10.06 11.02
N SER A 98 9.77 -9.38 11.38
CA SER A 98 8.60 -9.20 10.53
C SER A 98 8.66 -7.89 9.73
N LEU A 99 7.87 -7.84 8.65
CA LEU A 99 7.74 -6.64 7.84
C LEU A 99 7.22 -5.46 8.68
N PRO A 100 7.67 -4.23 8.41
CA PRO A 100 7.16 -3.06 9.11
C PRO A 100 5.67 -2.84 8.80
N TRP A 101 4.94 -2.37 9.79
CA TRP A 101 3.55 -1.99 9.65
C TRP A 101 3.40 -0.48 9.69
N GLU A 102 2.63 0.06 8.76
CA GLU A 102 2.16 1.44 8.78
C GLU A 102 0.66 1.43 9.11
N LEU A 103 0.30 1.93 10.31
CA LEU A 103 -1.06 1.93 10.82
C LEU A 103 -1.61 3.35 10.87
N TRP A 104 -2.84 3.54 10.39
CA TRP A 104 -3.53 4.82 10.49
C TRP A 104 -5.04 4.62 10.67
N ARG A 105 -5.71 5.64 11.21
CA ARG A 105 -7.16 5.67 11.15
C ARG A 105 -7.61 6.00 9.74
N GLN A 106 -8.53 5.21 9.19
CA GLN A 106 -9.04 5.41 7.84
C GLN A 106 -9.70 6.78 7.66
N GLU A 107 -10.37 7.27 8.73
CA GLU A 107 -11.00 8.60 8.78
C GLU A 107 -9.97 9.73 8.64
N ASP A 108 -8.72 9.46 9.01
CA ASP A 108 -7.60 10.41 8.97
C ASP A 108 -6.74 10.30 7.71
N THR A 109 -7.21 9.56 6.70
CA THR A 109 -6.48 9.40 5.43
C THR A 109 -6.09 10.77 4.86
N VAL A 110 -4.80 10.94 4.57
CA VAL A 110 -4.23 12.25 4.17
C VAL A 110 -4.93 12.84 2.95
N GLY A 111 -5.25 12.01 1.95
CA GLY A 111 -5.98 12.47 0.77
C GLY A 111 -7.32 13.08 1.14
N LEU A 112 -8.10 12.40 1.98
CA LEU A 112 -9.42 12.88 2.41
C LEU A 112 -9.32 14.20 3.19
N ARG A 113 -8.38 14.29 4.13
CA ARG A 113 -8.18 15.51 4.93
C ARG A 113 -7.75 16.71 4.09
N LYS A 114 -6.86 16.50 3.11
CA LYS A 114 -6.36 17.59 2.25
C LYS A 114 -7.39 18.08 1.23
N THR A 115 -8.35 17.26 0.87
CA THR A 115 -9.38 17.57 -0.12
C THR A 115 -10.77 17.77 0.49
N GLU A 116 -10.87 17.70 1.84
CA GLU A 116 -12.13 17.77 2.58
C GLU A 116 -13.18 16.75 2.11
N SER A 117 -12.71 15.63 1.58
CA SER A 117 -13.57 14.56 1.10
C SER A 117 -14.15 13.75 2.26
N PRO A 118 -15.44 13.37 2.20
CA PRO A 118 -16.06 12.58 3.27
C PRO A 118 -15.40 11.21 3.40
N PHE A 119 -15.38 10.68 4.64
CA PHE A 119 -14.89 9.34 4.90
C PHE A 119 -15.87 8.30 4.34
N THR A 120 -15.41 7.59 3.33
CA THR A 120 -15.99 6.34 2.81
C THR A 120 -14.84 5.45 2.36
N LEU A 121 -15.01 4.13 2.40
CA LEU A 121 -13.98 3.21 1.91
C LEU A 121 -13.63 3.50 0.44
N GLU A 122 -14.61 3.85 -0.37
CA GLU A 122 -14.41 4.22 -1.76
C GLU A 122 -13.50 5.45 -1.91
N ASN A 123 -13.73 6.50 -1.13
CA ASN A 123 -12.88 7.68 -1.14
C ASN A 123 -11.48 7.39 -0.60
N VAL A 124 -11.34 6.51 0.39
CA VAL A 124 -10.01 6.02 0.82
C VAL A 124 -9.29 5.36 -0.35
N LEU A 125 -9.94 4.46 -1.09
CA LEU A 125 -9.34 3.79 -2.25
C LEU A 125 -8.98 4.77 -3.38
N ARG A 126 -9.83 5.77 -3.65
CA ARG A 126 -9.57 6.83 -4.64
C ARG A 126 -8.35 7.70 -4.26
N SER A 127 -8.04 7.81 -2.97
CA SER A 127 -6.88 8.57 -2.48
C SER A 127 -5.53 7.88 -2.73
N PHE A 128 -5.51 6.60 -3.10
CA PHE A 128 -4.29 5.92 -3.52
C PHE A 128 -3.82 6.32 -4.92
N VAL A 129 -4.69 6.91 -5.73
CA VAL A 129 -4.42 7.55 -7.02
C VAL A 129 -3.97 6.58 -8.12
N LEU A 130 -3.00 5.71 -7.86
CA LEU A 130 -2.54 4.70 -8.81
C LEU A 130 -3.44 3.48 -8.74
N SER A 131 -3.99 3.08 -9.87
CA SER A 131 -4.95 1.98 -9.98
C SER A 131 -4.48 0.71 -9.27
N CYS A 132 -3.25 0.27 -9.51
CA CYS A 132 -2.70 -0.95 -8.90
C CYS A 132 -2.65 -0.96 -7.35
N ASN A 133 -2.88 0.17 -6.72
CA ASN A 133 -2.93 0.33 -5.26
C ASN A 133 -4.36 0.57 -4.71
N ALA A 134 -5.35 0.72 -5.59
CA ALA A 134 -6.72 1.05 -5.18
C ALA A 134 -7.52 -0.21 -4.79
N LEU A 135 -7.01 -0.96 -3.83
CA LEU A 135 -7.65 -2.16 -3.29
C LEU A 135 -7.44 -2.25 -1.78
N ALA A 136 -8.35 -2.95 -1.11
CA ALA A 136 -8.25 -3.23 0.31
C ALA A 136 -8.73 -4.66 0.61
N PHE A 137 -8.10 -5.29 1.58
CA PHE A 137 -8.50 -6.56 2.17
C PHE A 137 -9.08 -6.32 3.56
N ASP A 138 -10.29 -6.76 3.80
CA ASP A 138 -10.96 -6.66 5.10
C ASP A 138 -10.60 -7.88 5.95
N LEU A 139 -9.94 -7.64 7.07
CA LEU A 139 -9.41 -8.71 7.91
C LEU A 139 -10.51 -9.51 8.64
N ASP A 140 -11.62 -8.86 8.94
CA ASP A 140 -12.76 -9.47 9.65
C ASP A 140 -13.58 -10.39 8.72
N THR A 141 -13.89 -9.92 7.52
CA THR A 141 -14.78 -10.62 6.59
C THR A 141 -14.05 -11.44 5.53
N GLY A 142 -12.75 -11.24 5.34
CA GLY A 142 -11.95 -11.85 4.28
C GLY A 142 -12.29 -11.33 2.87
N HIS A 143 -13.03 -10.22 2.77
CA HIS A 143 -13.41 -9.64 1.49
C HIS A 143 -12.32 -8.71 0.95
N ILE A 144 -12.19 -8.72 -0.38
CA ILE A 144 -11.34 -7.80 -1.12
C ILE A 144 -12.23 -6.74 -1.77
N TYR A 145 -11.93 -5.48 -1.51
CA TYR A 145 -12.56 -4.34 -2.16
C TYR A 145 -11.63 -3.82 -3.24
N ASP A 146 -12.11 -3.84 -4.48
CA ASP A 146 -11.37 -3.43 -5.67
C ASP A 146 -11.97 -2.17 -6.30
N HIS A 147 -11.14 -1.17 -6.52
CA HIS A 147 -11.47 0.06 -7.25
C HIS A 147 -10.60 0.19 -8.53
N GLY A 148 -10.60 -0.85 -9.34
CA GLY A 148 -9.85 -0.93 -10.60
C GLY A 148 -8.44 -1.53 -10.49
N ALA A 149 -8.02 -1.95 -9.30
CA ALA A 149 -6.68 -2.46 -9.08
C ALA A 149 -6.45 -3.82 -9.74
N LEU A 150 -7.42 -4.72 -9.70
CA LEU A 150 -7.26 -6.06 -10.28
C LEU A 150 -6.96 -5.99 -11.77
N ARG A 151 -7.66 -5.13 -12.52
CA ARG A 151 -7.36 -4.93 -13.94
C ARG A 151 -5.90 -4.49 -14.15
N SER A 152 -5.45 -3.55 -13.34
CA SER A 152 -4.07 -3.05 -13.38
C SER A 152 -3.04 -4.14 -13.06
N ILE A 153 -3.34 -4.97 -12.07
CA ILE A 153 -2.48 -6.08 -11.63
C ILE A 153 -2.37 -7.13 -12.74
N PHE A 154 -3.49 -7.61 -13.29
CA PHE A 154 -3.48 -8.63 -14.34
C PHE A 154 -2.89 -8.16 -15.67
N LEU A 155 -3.03 -6.88 -16.00
CA LEU A 155 -2.41 -6.30 -17.20
C LEU A 155 -0.95 -5.84 -16.94
N CYS A 156 -0.47 -5.91 -15.73
CA CYS A 156 0.82 -5.33 -15.32
C CYS A 156 0.97 -3.88 -15.78
N GLU A 157 -0.12 -3.09 -15.68
CA GLU A 157 -0.16 -1.70 -16.16
C GLU A 157 -0.65 -0.75 -15.06
N ILE A 158 0.09 0.32 -14.83
CA ILE A 158 -0.29 1.38 -13.88
C ILE A 158 -1.05 2.47 -14.62
N THR A 159 -2.27 2.74 -14.16
CA THR A 159 -3.09 3.86 -14.61
C THR A 159 -3.39 4.78 -13.43
N VAL A 160 -3.40 6.09 -13.66
CA VAL A 160 -3.99 7.04 -12.70
C VAL A 160 -5.50 6.85 -12.75
N LEU A 161 -6.14 6.74 -11.59
CA LEU A 161 -7.59 6.63 -11.50
C LEU A 161 -8.27 7.89 -12.06
N GLU A 162 -9.32 7.73 -12.84
CA GLU A 162 -10.07 8.85 -13.44
C GLU A 162 -10.71 9.73 -12.37
N ASP A 163 -11.17 9.11 -11.29
CA ASP A 163 -11.84 9.74 -10.15
C ASP A 163 -10.91 9.91 -8.94
N ALA A 164 -9.59 9.95 -9.15
CA ALA A 164 -8.60 10.04 -8.09
C ALA A 164 -8.79 11.24 -7.19
N ILE A 165 -8.75 11.03 -5.87
CA ILE A 165 -8.63 12.09 -4.88
C ILE A 165 -7.16 12.52 -4.80
N MET A 166 -6.78 13.39 -5.73
CA MET A 166 -5.40 13.79 -5.94
C MET A 166 -5.00 14.92 -5.00
N HIS A 167 -3.92 14.71 -4.23
CA HIS A 167 -3.43 15.70 -3.27
C HIS A 167 -1.93 16.00 -3.36
N ASP A 168 -1.16 15.18 -4.07
CA ASP A 168 0.28 15.36 -4.23
C ASP A 168 0.79 14.65 -5.50
N TRP A 169 0.91 15.41 -6.58
CA TRP A 169 1.32 14.89 -7.88
C TRP A 169 2.76 14.37 -7.90
N ALA A 170 3.68 15.03 -7.20
CA ALA A 170 5.09 14.64 -7.20
C ALA A 170 5.27 13.27 -6.52
N VAL A 171 4.63 13.09 -5.36
CA VAL A 171 4.67 11.81 -4.63
C VAL A 171 4.10 10.66 -5.47
N PHE A 172 2.98 10.86 -6.16
CA PHE A 172 2.37 9.80 -6.96
C PHE A 172 3.16 9.50 -8.23
N SER A 173 3.78 10.51 -8.86
CA SER A 173 4.69 10.28 -9.97
C SER A 173 5.92 9.47 -9.55
N ALA A 174 6.52 9.79 -8.41
CA ALA A 174 7.63 9.03 -7.84
C ALA A 174 7.23 7.59 -7.50
N LYS A 175 6.05 7.38 -6.90
CA LYS A 175 5.51 6.04 -6.62
C LYS A 175 5.29 5.24 -7.90
N ALA A 176 4.71 5.84 -8.95
CA ALA A 176 4.48 5.18 -10.23
C ALA A 176 5.80 4.68 -10.84
N LEU A 177 6.82 5.54 -10.91
CA LEU A 177 8.16 5.16 -11.38
C LEU A 177 8.78 4.06 -10.50
N SER A 178 8.75 4.21 -9.19
CA SER A 178 9.28 3.20 -8.26
C SER A 178 8.66 1.82 -8.50
N LEU A 179 7.37 1.76 -8.83
CA LEU A 179 6.67 0.50 -9.12
C LEU A 179 7.15 -0.13 -10.44
N THR A 180 7.47 0.65 -11.47
CA THR A 180 8.01 0.09 -12.72
C THR A 180 9.40 -0.52 -12.56
N PHE A 181 10.17 -0.09 -11.56
CA PHE A 181 11.49 -0.65 -11.27
C PHE A 181 11.44 -1.88 -10.35
N ARG A 182 10.44 -1.94 -9.47
CA ARG A 182 10.37 -2.97 -8.41
C ARG A 182 9.36 -4.06 -8.69
N ARG A 183 8.47 -3.86 -9.62
CA ARG A 183 7.35 -4.75 -9.94
C ARG A 183 7.20 -4.83 -11.45
N PRO A 184 6.55 -5.86 -11.97
CA PRO A 184 6.40 -6.07 -13.40
C PRO A 184 5.37 -5.13 -14.05
N PHE A 185 5.38 -3.87 -13.66
CA PHE A 185 4.44 -2.88 -14.16
C PHE A 185 5.06 -1.99 -15.24
N SER A 186 4.26 -1.68 -16.26
CA SER A 186 4.47 -0.57 -17.19
C SER A 186 3.54 0.60 -16.85
N LEU A 187 3.83 1.78 -17.35
CA LEU A 187 2.92 2.92 -17.26
C LEU A 187 1.98 2.91 -18.46
N SER A 188 0.69 3.11 -18.23
CA SER A 188 -0.23 3.44 -19.33
C SER A 188 0.18 4.77 -19.99
N ALA A 189 -0.14 4.95 -21.26
CA ALA A 189 0.21 6.18 -21.99
C ALA A 189 -0.30 7.49 -21.31
N PRO A 190 -1.51 7.52 -20.71
CA PRO A 190 -1.92 8.68 -19.89
C PRO A 190 -1.04 8.89 -18.67
N THR A 191 -0.69 7.81 -17.95
CA THR A 191 0.15 7.88 -16.76
C THR A 191 1.58 8.29 -17.09
N GLU A 192 2.13 7.81 -18.20
CA GLU A 192 3.44 8.22 -18.69
C GLU A 192 3.48 9.73 -18.97
N ARG A 193 2.46 10.27 -19.66
CA ARG A 193 2.34 11.73 -19.87
C ARG A 193 2.23 12.51 -18.56
N PHE A 194 1.49 11.95 -17.61
CA PHE A 194 1.37 12.51 -16.27
C PHE A 194 2.72 12.58 -15.55
N VAL A 195 3.46 11.48 -15.54
CA VAL A 195 4.80 11.40 -14.91
C VAL A 195 5.78 12.35 -15.62
N LYS A 196 5.83 12.35 -16.95
CA LYS A 196 6.73 13.24 -17.72
C LYS A 196 6.51 14.73 -17.41
N ARG A 197 5.27 15.14 -17.16
CA ARG A 197 4.97 16.54 -16.78
C ARG A 197 5.67 16.94 -15.47
N TYR A 198 5.86 16.01 -14.56
CA TYR A 198 6.45 16.25 -13.24
C TYR A 198 7.92 15.85 -13.12
N LEU A 199 8.48 15.11 -14.09
CA LEU A 199 9.90 14.74 -14.12
C LEU A 199 10.83 15.96 -14.11
N ALA A 200 10.42 17.07 -14.71
CA ALA A 200 11.19 18.31 -14.73
C ALA A 200 11.12 19.09 -13.40
N SER A 201 10.28 18.69 -12.44
CA SER A 201 10.19 19.37 -11.16
C SER A 201 11.30 18.88 -10.21
N ARG A 202 12.03 19.82 -9.59
CA ARG A 202 13.06 19.51 -8.58
C ARG A 202 12.54 18.68 -7.42
N ASN A 203 11.24 18.76 -7.12
CA ASN A 203 10.59 18.01 -6.07
C ASN A 203 10.53 16.50 -6.37
N LEU A 204 10.40 16.10 -7.64
CA LEU A 204 10.35 14.69 -8.01
C LEU A 204 11.67 13.97 -7.73
N VAL A 205 12.82 14.60 -8.06
CA VAL A 205 14.15 14.05 -7.76
C VAL A 205 14.29 13.79 -6.27
N HIS A 206 13.93 14.75 -5.45
CA HIS A 206 13.99 14.62 -3.99
C HIS A 206 13.06 13.53 -3.44
N GLU A 207 11.84 13.38 -3.96
CA GLU A 207 10.92 12.31 -3.55
C GLU A 207 11.40 10.92 -4.04
N LEU A 208 12.02 10.85 -5.20
CA LEU A 208 12.68 9.63 -5.67
C LEU A 208 13.86 9.26 -4.77
N GLU A 209 14.73 10.21 -4.44
CA GLU A 209 15.84 9.99 -3.52
C GLU A 209 15.36 9.49 -2.16
N LYS A 210 14.31 10.06 -1.60
CA LYS A 210 13.68 9.55 -0.37
C LYS A 210 13.12 8.14 -0.51
N ALA A 211 12.45 7.86 -1.62
CA ALA A 211 11.90 6.53 -1.89
C ALA A 211 13.00 5.48 -2.06
N TYR A 212 14.15 5.87 -2.61
CA TYR A 212 15.30 4.98 -2.80
C TYR A 212 16.19 4.88 -1.56
N SER A 213 16.46 5.98 -0.84
CA SER A 213 17.27 5.95 0.38
C SER A 213 16.59 5.15 1.50
N GLY A 214 15.29 5.23 1.63
CA GLY A 214 14.53 4.39 2.56
C GLY A 214 14.55 2.90 2.20
N ALA A 215 14.85 2.53 0.95
CA ALA A 215 14.99 1.13 0.50
C ALA A 215 16.41 0.58 0.68
N ALA A 216 17.42 1.42 0.55
CA ALA A 216 18.83 1.01 0.68
C ALA A 216 19.22 0.67 2.12
N VAL A 217 18.48 1.19 3.11
CA VAL A 217 18.74 0.92 4.54
C VAL A 217 18.20 -0.46 4.98
N LEU A 218 17.29 -1.07 4.21
CA LEU A 218 16.68 -2.36 4.55
C LEU A 218 17.21 -3.54 3.72
N ASP A 219 17.91 -3.28 2.62
CA ASP A 219 18.43 -4.29 1.70
C ASP A 219 19.94 -4.14 1.59
N GLY A 220 20.68 -4.79 2.48
CA GLY A 220 22.15 -4.84 2.46
C GLY A 220 22.74 -5.60 1.24
N SER A 221 21.99 -5.75 0.18
CA SER A 221 22.42 -6.40 -1.06
C SER A 221 22.87 -5.36 -2.09
N PRO A 222 24.09 -5.46 -2.63
CA PRO A 222 24.50 -4.61 -3.74
C PRO A 222 23.62 -4.90 -4.96
N ILE A 223 23.07 -3.84 -5.56
CA ILE A 223 22.29 -3.92 -6.80
C ILE A 223 23.28 -4.37 -7.90
N ASP A 224 23.12 -5.61 -8.36
CA ASP A 224 23.84 -6.10 -9.53
C ASP A 224 23.27 -5.44 -10.79
N ARG A 225 24.13 -4.76 -11.55
CA ARG A 225 23.78 -3.90 -12.70
C ARG A 225 23.48 -4.66 -13.99
N GLN A 226 23.09 -5.93 -13.93
CA GLN A 226 22.75 -6.74 -15.11
C GLN A 226 21.40 -7.42 -14.99
N GLY A 227 20.32 -6.61 -15.10
CA GLY A 227 18.95 -7.11 -15.24
C GLY A 227 18.60 -7.42 -16.69
N THR A 228 19.02 -8.53 -17.24
CA THR A 228 18.42 -9.07 -18.48
C THR A 228 17.33 -10.07 -18.09
N CYS A 229 16.10 -9.66 -18.26
CA CYS A 229 14.94 -10.55 -18.22
C CYS A 229 14.99 -11.49 -19.44
N ARG A 230 15.40 -12.73 -19.27
CA ARG A 230 15.24 -13.77 -20.29
C ARG A 230 13.86 -14.40 -20.10
N THR A 231 12.93 -14.03 -20.96
CA THR A 231 11.72 -14.81 -21.21
C THR A 231 12.13 -16.14 -21.81
N SER A 232 11.91 -17.22 -21.08
CA SER A 232 11.89 -18.58 -21.62
C SER A 232 10.43 -18.94 -21.89
N ILE A 233 10.15 -19.22 -23.16
CA ILE A 233 8.91 -19.80 -23.68
C ILE A 233 8.75 -21.22 -23.14
#